data_30b9a99763f0ca95750c90cb7fe01173
#
_entry.id   30b9a99763f0ca95750c90cb7fe01173
#
_cell.length_a   1.000
_cell.length_b   1.000
_cell.length_c   1.000
_cell.angle_alpha   90.00
_cell.angle_beta   90.00
_cell.angle_gamma   90.00
#
_symmetry.space_group_name_H-M   'P 1'
#
loop_
_entity.id
_entity.type
_entity.pdbx_description
1 polymer ?
#
loop_
_entity_poly.entity_id
_entity_poly.type
_entity_poly.pdbx_seq_one_letter_code
_entity_poly.pdbx_strand_id
1 'polypeptide(L)'
;MNIKHIILSLSLLFATSSAQAETVRDFFISEPSNVFELLTQGVRAAMITMAEQGQKINSDNVHGGTAKIDSLSASYISVRCSDVKQVELKMLTKGTSDTVIAVVETVQLPALDSRISFYTTDWKPLPLGKHMKGGMVKMTDFIRKGTPKAIADDVMRRVRFPLFLMTFGKNDGQLVVSQQQKSFLSREDYNKIHPFLIDAITYDIDKTKLKRSK
;
A
#
# COMPACT_ATOMS: atom_id res chain seq x y z
N MET A 1 -8.32 48.09 61.74
CA MET A 1 -9.19 47.91 60.56
C MET A 1 -8.45 47.00 59.58
N ASN A 2 -8.85 45.72 59.52
CA ASN A 2 -8.10 44.63 58.81
C ASN A 2 -8.48 44.55 57.34
N ILE A 3 -7.51 44.79 56.49
CA ILE A 3 -7.67 44.53 55.00
C ILE A 3 -7.28 43.08 54.73
N LYS A 4 -8.27 42.26 54.42
CA LYS A 4 -8.09 40.88 54.01
C LYS A 4 -7.61 40.85 52.54
N HIS A 5 -6.42 40.37 52.36
CA HIS A 5 -5.91 40.06 51.00
C HIS A 5 -6.64 38.84 50.42
N ILE A 6 -7.48 39.06 49.41
CA ILE A 6 -8.07 38.00 48.59
C ILE A 6 -7.03 37.66 47.54
N ILE A 7 -6.37 36.49 47.71
CA ILE A 7 -5.51 35.90 46.69
C ILE A 7 -6.43 35.16 45.70
N LEU A 8 -6.61 35.75 44.55
CA LEU A 8 -7.33 35.12 43.42
C LEU A 8 -6.36 34.16 42.73
N SER A 9 -6.43 32.87 43.06
CA SER A 9 -5.68 31.82 42.38
C SER A 9 -6.30 31.56 41.01
N LEU A 10 -5.69 32.13 39.98
CA LEU A 10 -6.00 31.86 38.57
C LEU A 10 -5.45 30.47 38.19
N SER A 11 -6.27 29.44 38.29
CA SER A 11 -5.95 28.10 37.83
C SER A 11 -5.92 28.11 36.31
N LEU A 12 -4.71 28.11 35.74
CA LEU A 12 -4.46 27.94 34.30
C LEU A 12 -4.75 26.49 33.96
N LEU A 13 -5.95 26.19 33.47
CA LEU A 13 -6.26 24.90 32.85
C LEU A 13 -5.45 24.80 31.54
N PHE A 14 -4.31 24.14 31.61
CA PHE A 14 -3.65 23.61 30.40
C PHE A 14 -4.55 22.52 29.83
N ALA A 15 -5.36 22.87 28.85
CA ALA A 15 -5.97 21.86 27.97
C ALA A 15 -4.82 21.19 27.19
N THR A 16 -4.34 20.05 27.69
CA THR A 16 -3.48 19.18 26.93
C THR A 16 -4.34 18.59 25.80
N SER A 17 -4.34 19.23 24.63
CA SER A 17 -4.81 18.59 23.43
C SER A 17 -3.88 17.39 23.19
N SER A 18 -4.35 16.19 23.53
CA SER A 18 -3.71 14.96 23.10
C SER A 18 -3.74 14.97 21.57
N ALA A 19 -2.60 15.24 20.94
CA ALA A 19 -2.45 15.07 19.51
C ALA A 19 -2.74 13.58 19.23
N GLN A 20 -3.92 13.31 18.69
CA GLN A 20 -4.29 11.96 18.30
C GLN A 20 -3.36 11.55 17.17
N ALA A 21 -2.72 10.38 17.30
CA ALA A 21 -1.82 9.90 16.26
C ALA A 21 -2.60 9.70 14.97
N GLU A 22 -2.08 10.23 13.87
CA GLU A 22 -2.65 10.04 12.54
C GLU A 22 -2.76 8.55 12.20
N THR A 23 -3.85 8.18 11.59
CA THR A 23 -4.15 6.81 11.16
C THR A 23 -4.16 6.72 9.64
N VAL A 24 -4.18 5.51 9.10
CA VAL A 24 -4.34 5.30 7.65
C VAL A 24 -5.62 5.94 7.09
N ARG A 25 -6.67 6.12 7.93
CA ARG A 25 -7.92 6.79 7.55
C ARG A 25 -7.69 8.24 7.20
N ASP A 26 -6.92 8.94 8.04
CA ASP A 26 -6.60 10.36 7.87
C ASP A 26 -5.82 10.55 6.56
N PHE A 27 -4.86 9.67 6.28
CA PHE A 27 -4.11 9.68 5.01
C PHE A 27 -4.98 9.34 3.80
N PHE A 28 -5.89 8.37 3.91
CA PHE A 28 -6.83 8.06 2.84
C PHE A 28 -7.74 9.25 2.50
N ILE A 29 -8.23 9.97 3.51
CA ILE A 29 -9.10 11.13 3.31
C ILE A 29 -8.31 12.33 2.77
N SER A 30 -7.12 12.63 3.30
CA SER A 30 -6.31 13.81 2.98
C SER A 30 -5.52 13.69 1.67
N GLU A 31 -5.47 12.52 1.04
CA GLU A 31 -4.75 12.32 -0.21
C GLU A 31 -5.20 13.30 -1.30
N PRO A 32 -4.27 14.01 -2.00
CA PRO A 32 -4.59 15.11 -2.91
C PRO A 32 -5.12 14.67 -4.29
N SER A 33 -5.79 13.50 -4.39
CA SER A 33 -6.42 12.93 -5.59
C SER A 33 -5.45 12.55 -6.73
N ASN A 34 -4.21 12.23 -6.40
CA ASN A 34 -3.23 11.67 -7.34
C ASN A 34 -3.24 10.13 -7.36
N VAL A 35 -3.55 9.51 -6.21
CA VAL A 35 -3.64 8.05 -6.03
C VAL A 35 -5.08 7.58 -6.18
N PHE A 36 -6.02 8.34 -5.62
CA PHE A 36 -7.46 8.04 -5.63
C PHE A 36 -8.23 8.96 -6.57
N GLU A 37 -7.74 9.16 -7.81
CA GLU A 37 -8.37 10.05 -8.80
C GLU A 37 -9.84 9.71 -9.12
N LEU A 38 -10.25 8.46 -8.87
CA LEU A 38 -11.64 8.02 -9.05
C LEU A 38 -12.55 8.33 -7.85
N LEU A 39 -12.00 8.79 -6.72
CA LEU A 39 -12.73 9.00 -5.46
C LEU A 39 -12.48 10.42 -4.94
N THR A 40 -13.49 11.26 -4.95
CA THR A 40 -13.37 12.60 -4.34
C THR A 40 -13.10 12.47 -2.83
N GLN A 41 -12.51 13.50 -2.22
CA GLN A 41 -12.27 13.54 -0.78
C GLN A 41 -13.55 13.30 0.04
N GLY A 42 -14.67 13.88 -0.38
CA GLY A 42 -15.98 13.69 0.28
C GLY A 42 -16.44 12.22 0.23
N VAL A 43 -16.28 11.55 -0.92
CA VAL A 43 -16.57 10.12 -1.06
C VAL A 43 -15.68 9.30 -0.13
N ARG A 44 -14.37 9.58 -0.08
CA ARG A 44 -13.44 8.88 0.81
C ARG A 44 -13.81 9.03 2.29
N ALA A 45 -14.19 10.24 2.72
CA ALA A 45 -14.65 10.49 4.08
C ALA A 45 -15.95 9.72 4.40
N ALA A 46 -16.93 9.73 3.49
CA ALA A 46 -18.16 8.97 3.64
C ALA A 46 -17.89 7.45 3.74
N MET A 47 -16.98 6.93 2.90
CA MET A 47 -16.58 5.52 2.94
C MET A 47 -15.99 5.11 4.31
N ILE A 48 -15.15 5.95 4.92
CA ILE A 48 -14.61 5.69 6.27
C ILE A 48 -15.74 5.69 7.31
N THR A 49 -16.63 6.69 7.29
CA THR A 49 -17.77 6.74 8.22
C THR A 49 -18.64 5.49 8.13
N MET A 50 -18.97 5.02 6.93
CA MET A 50 -19.73 3.79 6.72
C MET A 50 -18.99 2.55 7.24
N ALA A 51 -17.66 2.47 7.01
CA ALA A 51 -16.84 1.37 7.51
C ALA A 51 -16.86 1.27 9.04
N GLU A 52 -16.77 2.41 9.72
CA GLU A 52 -16.82 2.48 11.19
C GLU A 52 -18.19 2.09 11.74
N GLN A 53 -19.25 2.30 10.99
CA GLN A 53 -20.62 1.87 11.32
C GLN A 53 -20.87 0.40 10.98
N GLY A 54 -19.90 -0.35 10.46
CA GLY A 54 -20.05 -1.74 10.07
C GLY A 54 -20.96 -1.94 8.84
N GLN A 55 -21.23 -0.89 8.08
CA GLN A 55 -22.07 -0.96 6.90
C GLN A 55 -21.28 -1.50 5.70
N LYS A 56 -21.99 -2.22 4.79
CA LYS A 56 -21.41 -2.58 3.49
C LYS A 56 -21.19 -1.32 2.67
N ILE A 57 -19.93 -1.06 2.32
CA ILE A 57 -19.53 0.15 1.63
C ILE A 57 -19.51 -0.14 0.14
N ASN A 58 -20.52 0.36 -0.56
CA ASN A 58 -20.47 0.56 -2.00
C ASN A 58 -20.72 2.05 -2.22
N SER A 59 -19.74 2.74 -2.77
CA SER A 59 -19.85 4.16 -3.13
C SER A 59 -19.66 4.30 -4.63
N ASP A 60 -20.32 5.26 -5.24
CA ASP A 60 -20.08 5.57 -6.64
C ASP A 60 -18.74 6.28 -6.80
N ASN A 61 -17.97 5.90 -7.82
CA ASN A 61 -16.80 6.63 -8.26
C ASN A 61 -17.19 7.72 -9.27
N VAL A 62 -16.23 8.59 -9.62
CA VAL A 62 -16.50 9.75 -10.52
C VAL A 62 -16.95 9.37 -11.94
N HIS A 63 -16.84 8.11 -12.34
CA HIS A 63 -17.29 7.59 -13.63
C HIS A 63 -18.55 6.71 -13.52
N GLY A 64 -19.25 6.73 -12.38
CA GLY A 64 -20.47 5.94 -12.15
C GLY A 64 -20.23 4.44 -11.91
N GLY A 65 -18.98 4.03 -11.74
CA GLY A 65 -18.63 2.67 -11.29
C GLY A 65 -18.65 2.57 -9.76
N THR A 66 -18.57 1.34 -9.24
CA THR A 66 -18.63 1.08 -7.81
C THR A 66 -17.24 1.02 -7.18
N ALA A 67 -17.07 1.68 -6.04
CA ALA A 67 -15.90 1.60 -5.18
C ALA A 67 -16.25 1.01 -3.82
N LYS A 68 -15.28 0.32 -3.16
CA LYS A 68 -15.46 -0.24 -1.82
C LYS A 68 -14.16 -0.34 -1.05
N ILE A 69 -14.26 -0.32 0.28
CA ILE A 69 -13.16 -0.70 1.16
C ILE A 69 -13.23 -2.22 1.35
N ASP A 70 -12.17 -2.93 0.95
CA ASP A 70 -12.06 -4.39 1.12
C ASP A 70 -11.46 -4.76 2.49
N SER A 71 -10.61 -3.88 3.07
CA SER A 71 -10.00 -4.07 4.39
C SER A 71 -9.62 -2.72 5.01
N LEU A 72 -9.75 -2.60 6.32
CA LEU A 72 -9.38 -1.41 7.10
C LEU A 72 -8.83 -1.81 8.46
N SER A 73 -7.68 -1.26 8.83
CA SER A 73 -7.09 -1.32 10.17
C SER A 73 -6.53 0.03 10.57
N ALA A 74 -5.83 0.13 11.69
CA ALA A 74 -5.18 1.38 12.12
C ALA A 74 -4.06 1.82 11.17
N SER A 75 -3.35 0.87 10.54
CA SER A 75 -2.15 1.13 9.71
C SER A 75 -2.26 0.67 8.26
N TYR A 76 -3.42 0.12 7.86
CA TYR A 76 -3.61 -0.45 6.52
C TYR A 76 -5.05 -0.25 6.03
N ILE A 77 -5.19 0.11 4.77
CA ILE A 77 -6.46 0.13 4.04
C ILE A 77 -6.27 -0.42 2.63
N SER A 78 -7.23 -1.25 2.20
CA SER A 78 -7.36 -1.72 0.83
C SER A 78 -8.68 -1.24 0.24
N VAL A 79 -8.61 -0.54 -0.89
CA VAL A 79 -9.73 0.10 -1.55
C VAL A 79 -9.81 -0.37 -2.99
N ARG A 80 -10.92 -0.94 -3.38
CA ARG A 80 -11.26 -1.16 -4.77
C ARG A 80 -11.90 0.12 -5.31
N CYS A 81 -11.19 0.83 -6.16
CA CYS A 81 -11.63 2.12 -6.72
C CYS A 81 -12.55 1.93 -7.94
N SER A 82 -12.45 0.80 -8.63
CA SER A 82 -13.29 0.37 -9.75
C SER A 82 -13.12 -1.14 -9.96
N ASP A 83 -13.80 -1.71 -10.96
CA ASP A 83 -13.66 -3.13 -11.32
C ASP A 83 -12.23 -3.50 -11.76
N VAL A 84 -11.42 -2.52 -12.18
CA VAL A 84 -10.08 -2.74 -12.71
C VAL A 84 -8.96 -2.09 -11.90
N LYS A 85 -9.27 -1.25 -10.90
CA LYS A 85 -8.26 -0.55 -10.07
C LYS A 85 -8.47 -0.82 -8.59
N GLN A 86 -7.41 -1.30 -7.93
CA GLN A 86 -7.31 -1.45 -6.48
C GLN A 86 -6.11 -0.64 -5.96
N VAL A 87 -6.25 -0.04 -4.79
CA VAL A 87 -5.18 0.67 -4.10
C VAL A 87 -5.08 0.18 -2.67
N GLU A 88 -3.86 -0.10 -2.24
CA GLU A 88 -3.55 -0.42 -0.85
C GLU A 88 -2.65 0.68 -0.27
N LEU A 89 -3.00 1.21 0.91
CA LEU A 89 -2.13 2.07 1.71
C LEU A 89 -1.66 1.31 2.94
N LYS A 90 -0.36 1.40 3.21
CA LYS A 90 0.25 0.87 4.43
C LYS A 90 1.12 1.93 5.08
N MET A 91 0.87 2.20 6.36
CA MET A 91 1.76 3.03 7.17
C MET A 91 2.96 2.19 7.62
N LEU A 92 4.16 2.67 7.27
CA LEU A 92 5.44 2.13 7.71
C LEU A 92 6.01 3.09 8.76
N THR A 93 6.15 2.63 10.01
CA THR A 93 6.50 3.50 11.13
C THR A 93 7.84 3.13 11.76
N LYS A 94 8.56 4.15 12.23
CA LYS A 94 9.74 4.00 13.08
C LYS A 94 9.54 4.84 14.33
N GLY A 95 9.02 4.22 15.42
CA GLY A 95 8.65 4.97 16.62
C GLY A 95 7.43 5.87 16.38
N THR A 96 7.35 6.97 17.08
CA THR A 96 6.19 7.89 17.06
C THR A 96 6.32 9.02 16.02
N SER A 97 7.50 9.26 15.45
CA SER A 97 7.79 10.47 14.66
C SER A 97 8.05 10.23 13.17
N ASP A 98 8.50 9.03 12.78
CA ASP A 98 8.87 8.76 11.40
C ASP A 98 7.85 7.82 10.76
N THR A 99 6.88 8.36 10.03
CA THR A 99 5.91 7.61 9.25
C THR A 99 6.16 7.81 7.75
N VAL A 100 6.11 6.72 7.00
CA VAL A 100 6.14 6.69 5.54
C VAL A 100 4.88 5.96 5.06
N ILE A 101 4.20 6.52 4.08
CA ILE A 101 3.03 5.90 3.45
C ILE A 101 3.51 5.11 2.24
N ALA A 102 3.37 3.79 2.30
CA ALA A 102 3.56 2.91 1.15
C ALA A 102 2.22 2.73 0.44
N VAL A 103 2.23 2.92 -0.87
CA VAL A 103 1.05 2.82 -1.74
C VAL A 103 1.31 1.75 -2.78
N VAL A 104 0.44 0.73 -2.84
CA VAL A 104 0.41 -0.24 -3.92
C VAL A 104 -0.83 0.04 -4.77
N GLU A 105 -0.61 0.38 -6.04
CA GLU A 105 -1.65 0.50 -7.04
C GLU A 105 -1.64 -0.74 -7.92
N THR A 106 -2.78 -1.42 -8.05
CA THR A 106 -2.94 -2.61 -8.88
C THR A 106 -4.00 -2.36 -9.95
N VAL A 107 -3.68 -2.69 -11.20
CA VAL A 107 -4.61 -2.72 -12.32
C VAL A 107 -4.79 -4.15 -12.84
N GLN A 108 -5.96 -4.45 -13.40
CA GLN A 108 -6.36 -5.80 -13.83
C GLN A 108 -6.66 -5.83 -15.33
N LEU A 109 -5.76 -5.34 -16.16
CA LEU A 109 -5.91 -5.44 -17.62
C LEU A 109 -4.53 -5.49 -18.30
N PRO A 110 -4.21 -6.51 -19.08
CA PRO A 110 -4.91 -7.78 -19.35
C PRO A 110 -4.74 -8.83 -18.24
N ALA A 111 -3.85 -8.60 -17.29
CA ALA A 111 -3.61 -9.38 -16.08
C ALA A 111 -3.29 -8.41 -14.95
N LEU A 112 -3.23 -8.91 -13.70
CA LEU A 112 -2.88 -8.10 -12.55
C LEU A 112 -1.44 -7.57 -12.68
N ASP A 113 -1.30 -6.25 -12.59
CA ASP A 113 0.01 -5.59 -12.50
C ASP A 113 -0.03 -4.51 -11.42
N SER A 114 1.03 -4.42 -10.63
CA SER A 114 1.10 -3.52 -9.48
C SER A 114 2.34 -2.63 -9.53
N ARG A 115 2.15 -1.41 -9.05
CA ARG A 115 3.22 -0.46 -8.80
C ARG A 115 3.22 -0.08 -7.33
N ILE A 116 4.41 0.03 -6.71
CA ILE A 116 4.58 0.55 -5.36
C ILE A 116 5.24 1.93 -5.40
N SER A 117 4.73 2.83 -4.58
CA SER A 117 5.25 4.18 -4.36
C SER A 117 5.31 4.49 -2.87
N PHE A 118 6.16 5.44 -2.48
CA PHE A 118 6.31 5.86 -1.09
C PHE A 118 6.13 7.36 -0.98
N TYR A 119 5.51 7.80 0.10
CA TYR A 119 5.21 9.21 0.37
C TYR A 119 5.50 9.56 1.83
N THR A 120 5.76 10.85 2.06
CA THR A 120 5.70 11.42 3.42
C THR A 120 4.25 11.52 3.88
N THR A 121 4.03 11.87 5.14
CA THR A 121 2.69 12.18 5.69
C THR A 121 2.02 13.37 4.99
N ASP A 122 2.80 14.28 4.39
CA ASP A 122 2.30 15.39 3.55
C ASP A 122 2.11 15.00 2.07
N TRP A 123 2.10 13.73 1.73
CA TRP A 123 1.96 13.20 0.37
C TRP A 123 3.06 13.63 -0.63
N LYS A 124 4.24 14.01 -0.12
CA LYS A 124 5.41 14.27 -0.97
C LYS A 124 6.05 12.95 -1.38
N PRO A 125 6.35 12.73 -2.67
CA PRO A 125 6.92 11.47 -3.13
C PRO A 125 8.32 11.25 -2.56
N LEU A 126 8.64 10.00 -2.22
CA LEU A 126 9.92 9.56 -1.69
C LEU A 126 10.61 8.61 -2.67
N PRO A 127 11.96 8.62 -2.73
CA PRO A 127 12.70 7.73 -3.63
C PRO A 127 12.50 6.25 -3.27
N LEU A 128 12.09 5.43 -4.25
CA LEU A 128 11.83 4.00 -4.09
C LEU A 128 13.01 3.27 -3.43
N GLY A 129 14.23 3.45 -3.91
CA GLY A 129 15.42 2.74 -3.42
C GLY A 129 15.79 3.03 -1.96
N LYS A 130 15.26 4.13 -1.38
CA LYS A 130 15.42 4.45 0.04
C LYS A 130 14.55 3.56 0.93
N HIS A 131 13.37 3.17 0.44
CA HIS A 131 12.35 2.45 1.20
C HIS A 131 12.17 1.00 0.75
N MET A 132 12.58 0.64 -0.46
CA MET A 132 12.61 -0.75 -0.94
C MET A 132 14.05 -1.14 -1.29
N LYS A 133 14.68 -1.94 -0.42
CA LYS A 133 16.08 -2.35 -0.60
C LYS A 133 16.22 -3.23 -1.84
N GLY A 134 17.11 -2.83 -2.74
CA GLY A 134 17.30 -3.49 -4.04
C GLY A 134 16.49 -2.89 -5.19
N GLY A 135 15.62 -1.89 -4.88
CA GLY A 135 14.77 -1.23 -5.89
C GLY A 135 13.57 -2.08 -6.30
N MET A 136 12.99 -1.76 -7.46
CA MET A 136 11.85 -2.51 -8.01
C MET A 136 12.25 -3.94 -8.37
N VAL A 137 11.36 -4.88 -8.07
CA VAL A 137 11.49 -6.29 -8.45
C VAL A 137 11.59 -6.42 -9.97
N LYS A 138 12.43 -7.34 -10.42
CA LYS A 138 12.63 -7.68 -11.84
C LYS A 138 12.27 -9.14 -12.08
N MET A 139 11.94 -9.50 -13.30
CA MET A 139 11.65 -10.89 -13.67
C MET A 139 12.82 -11.84 -13.35
N THR A 140 14.05 -11.36 -13.47
CA THR A 140 15.26 -12.12 -13.09
C THR A 140 15.30 -12.54 -11.64
N ASP A 141 14.63 -11.80 -10.75
CA ASP A 141 14.55 -12.12 -9.31
C ASP A 141 13.71 -13.36 -9.04
N PHE A 142 12.82 -13.73 -9.98
CA PHE A 142 11.96 -14.91 -9.90
C PHE A 142 12.58 -16.16 -10.51
N ILE A 143 13.73 -16.05 -11.19
CA ILE A 143 14.43 -17.23 -11.71
C ILE A 143 15.06 -18.01 -10.55
N ARG A 144 14.78 -19.31 -10.47
CA ARG A 144 15.33 -20.18 -9.42
C ARG A 144 16.85 -20.17 -9.44
N LYS A 145 17.47 -20.13 -8.25
CA LYS A 145 18.91 -20.27 -8.13
C LYS A 145 19.38 -21.58 -8.73
N GLY A 146 20.51 -21.54 -9.46
CA GLY A 146 21.07 -22.73 -10.14
C GLY A 146 20.47 -23.00 -11.52
N THR A 147 19.52 -22.21 -11.99
CA THR A 147 19.02 -22.29 -13.38
C THR A 147 20.18 -22.01 -14.36
N PRO A 148 20.46 -22.91 -15.33
CA PRO A 148 21.50 -22.69 -16.33
C PRO A 148 21.24 -21.39 -17.11
N LYS A 149 22.31 -20.65 -17.46
CA LYS A 149 22.20 -19.36 -18.15
C LYS A 149 21.37 -19.43 -19.43
N ALA A 150 21.56 -20.46 -20.27
CA ALA A 150 20.79 -20.60 -21.50
C ALA A 150 19.28 -20.71 -21.27
N ILE A 151 18.87 -21.39 -20.17
CA ILE A 151 17.47 -21.50 -19.77
C ILE A 151 16.97 -20.17 -19.20
N ALA A 152 17.75 -19.50 -18.37
CA ALA A 152 17.41 -18.19 -17.85
C ALA A 152 17.20 -17.17 -18.98
N ASP A 153 18.07 -17.19 -20.00
CA ASP A 153 17.95 -16.35 -21.20
C ASP A 153 16.68 -16.70 -22.00
N ASP A 154 16.28 -18.00 -22.07
CA ASP A 154 15.03 -18.42 -22.73
C ASP A 154 13.80 -17.93 -21.96
N VAL A 155 13.80 -18.04 -20.63
CA VAL A 155 12.74 -17.44 -19.78
C VAL A 155 12.58 -15.96 -20.10
N MET A 156 13.67 -15.21 -20.12
CA MET A 156 13.64 -13.76 -20.37
C MET A 156 13.18 -13.41 -21.78
N ARG A 157 13.45 -14.25 -22.79
CA ARG A 157 12.93 -14.03 -24.15
C ARG A 157 11.42 -14.25 -24.25
N ARG A 158 10.85 -15.19 -23.48
CA ARG A 158 9.41 -15.49 -23.46
C ARG A 158 8.63 -14.45 -22.66
N VAL A 159 9.20 -13.96 -21.56
CA VAL A 159 8.57 -12.94 -20.71
C VAL A 159 8.88 -11.55 -21.24
N ARG A 160 8.15 -11.11 -22.27
CA ARG A 160 8.32 -9.78 -22.88
C ARG A 160 7.79 -8.66 -21.98
N PHE A 161 6.75 -8.95 -21.21
CA PHE A 161 6.10 -8.01 -20.30
C PHE A 161 6.03 -8.65 -18.90
N PRO A 162 6.98 -8.34 -18.01
CA PRO A 162 6.94 -8.81 -16.64
C PRO A 162 5.79 -8.12 -15.90
N LEU A 163 4.84 -8.92 -15.38
CA LEU A 163 3.69 -8.46 -14.61
C LEU A 163 3.81 -8.99 -13.18
N PHE A 164 3.55 -8.13 -12.21
CA PHE A 164 3.70 -8.46 -10.79
C PHE A 164 2.48 -8.00 -9.99
N LEU A 165 1.90 -8.90 -9.21
CA LEU A 165 0.94 -8.53 -8.17
C LEU A 165 1.72 -8.27 -6.88
N MET A 166 1.54 -7.08 -6.30
CA MET A 166 2.04 -6.71 -4.99
C MET A 166 0.87 -6.59 -4.02
N THR A 167 1.00 -7.14 -2.83
CA THR A 167 -0.01 -6.98 -1.79
C THR A 167 0.63 -6.98 -0.41
N PHE A 168 0.16 -6.10 0.46
CA PHE A 168 0.45 -6.17 1.87
C PHE A 168 -0.37 -7.30 2.47
N GLY A 169 0.30 -8.32 3.00
CA GLY A 169 -0.37 -9.47 3.59
C GLY A 169 -1.31 -9.08 4.74
N LYS A 170 -2.28 -9.95 5.05
CA LYS A 170 -3.15 -9.80 6.22
C LYS A 170 -2.35 -9.73 7.53
N ASN A 171 -1.16 -10.30 7.56
CA ASN A 171 -0.20 -10.16 8.66
C ASN A 171 0.58 -8.87 8.44
N ASP A 172 0.46 -7.94 9.35
CA ASP A 172 0.93 -6.54 9.29
C ASP A 172 2.43 -6.31 9.00
N GLY A 173 3.20 -7.35 8.73
CA GLY A 173 4.66 -7.30 8.65
C GLY A 173 5.28 -7.49 7.27
N GLN A 174 4.52 -7.73 6.21
CA GLN A 174 5.11 -8.16 4.93
C GLN A 174 4.44 -7.56 3.70
N LEU A 175 5.25 -7.34 2.65
CA LEU A 175 4.79 -7.18 1.28
C LEU A 175 5.12 -8.45 0.50
N VAL A 176 4.13 -9.04 -0.15
CA VAL A 176 4.31 -10.18 -1.06
C VAL A 176 4.25 -9.69 -2.50
N VAL A 177 5.21 -10.12 -3.31
CA VAL A 177 5.27 -9.83 -4.75
C VAL A 177 5.20 -11.14 -5.51
N SER A 178 4.12 -11.37 -6.27
CA SER A 178 3.89 -12.58 -7.06
C SER A 178 4.00 -12.27 -8.55
N GLN A 179 4.69 -13.13 -9.30
CA GLN A 179 4.71 -13.03 -10.76
C GLN A 179 3.36 -13.46 -11.35
N GLN A 180 2.91 -12.77 -12.40
CA GLN A 180 1.59 -12.98 -13.01
C GLN A 180 1.66 -13.60 -14.43
N GLN A 181 2.77 -14.24 -14.76
CA GLN A 181 3.02 -14.76 -16.11
C GLN A 181 2.04 -15.86 -16.52
N LYS A 182 1.52 -16.62 -15.54
CA LYS A 182 0.49 -17.66 -15.77
C LYS A 182 -0.80 -17.09 -16.39
N SER A 183 -1.17 -15.88 -15.99
CA SER A 183 -2.40 -15.23 -16.47
C SER A 183 -2.21 -14.48 -17.78
N PHE A 184 -0.98 -14.31 -18.25
CA PHE A 184 -0.64 -13.50 -19.42
C PHE A 184 -0.08 -14.31 -20.59
N LEU A 185 0.76 -15.32 -20.31
CA LEU A 185 1.36 -16.15 -21.36
C LEU A 185 0.39 -17.25 -21.83
N SER A 186 0.66 -17.78 -23.03
CA SER A 186 0.01 -19.02 -23.46
C SER A 186 0.31 -20.14 -22.47
N ARG A 187 -0.59 -21.10 -22.32
CA ARG A 187 -0.38 -22.29 -21.47
C ARG A 187 0.91 -23.03 -21.83
N GLU A 188 1.20 -23.13 -23.12
CA GLU A 188 2.40 -23.82 -23.64
C GLU A 188 3.67 -23.07 -23.19
N ASP A 189 3.76 -21.75 -23.40
CA ASP A 189 4.92 -20.97 -23.03
C ASP A 189 5.11 -20.94 -21.51
N TYR A 190 4.02 -20.78 -20.74
CA TYR A 190 4.10 -20.82 -19.29
C TYR A 190 4.64 -22.15 -18.77
N ASN A 191 4.16 -23.28 -19.30
CA ASN A 191 4.61 -24.61 -18.89
C ASN A 191 6.12 -24.85 -19.17
N LYS A 192 6.68 -24.20 -20.20
CA LYS A 192 8.11 -24.28 -20.51
C LYS A 192 8.98 -23.53 -19.50
N ILE A 193 8.50 -22.43 -18.93
CA ILE A 193 9.29 -21.58 -18.03
C ILE A 193 8.98 -21.80 -16.56
N HIS A 194 7.76 -22.20 -16.20
CA HIS A 194 7.30 -22.35 -14.82
C HIS A 194 8.23 -23.21 -13.93
N PRO A 195 8.82 -24.34 -14.39
CA PRO A 195 9.72 -25.13 -13.55
C PRO A 195 10.95 -24.37 -13.05
N PHE A 196 11.32 -23.28 -13.72
CA PHE A 196 12.49 -22.45 -13.43
C PHE A 196 12.14 -21.16 -12.69
N LEU A 197 10.86 -20.97 -12.35
CA LEU A 197 10.39 -19.79 -11.62
C LEU A 197 10.00 -20.12 -10.19
N ILE A 198 10.22 -19.15 -9.28
CA ILE A 198 9.53 -19.08 -8.01
C ILE A 198 8.25 -18.25 -8.18
N ASP A 199 7.22 -18.56 -7.40
CA ASP A 199 5.91 -17.93 -7.56
C ASP A 199 5.85 -16.54 -6.92
N ALA A 200 6.52 -16.36 -5.79
CA ALA A 200 6.47 -15.11 -5.03
C ALA A 200 7.80 -14.81 -4.32
N ILE A 201 7.99 -13.52 -4.05
CA ILE A 201 9.06 -12.96 -3.23
C ILE A 201 8.41 -12.18 -2.11
N THR A 202 8.90 -12.37 -0.89
CA THR A 202 8.41 -11.66 0.30
C THR A 202 9.41 -10.60 0.75
N TYR A 203 8.90 -9.47 1.20
CA TYR A 203 9.66 -8.42 1.83
C TYR A 203 9.12 -8.19 3.24
N ASP A 204 10.00 -8.26 4.24
CA ASP A 204 9.68 -7.92 5.62
C ASP A 204 9.68 -6.40 5.79
N ILE A 205 8.70 -5.89 6.53
CA ILE A 205 8.65 -4.49 6.93
C ILE A 205 9.61 -4.30 8.12
N ASP A 206 10.67 -3.53 7.89
CA ASP A 206 11.58 -3.09 8.94
C ASP A 206 11.52 -1.57 9.07
N LYS A 207 10.75 -1.09 10.05
CA LYS A 207 10.50 0.35 10.26
C LYS A 207 9.86 0.96 9.00
N THR A 208 10.53 1.93 8.36
CA THR A 208 10.07 2.60 7.13
C THR A 208 10.60 1.95 5.84
N LYS A 209 11.08 0.71 5.91
CA LYS A 209 11.73 0.03 4.77
C LYS A 209 11.18 -1.36 4.55
N LEU A 210 11.20 -1.77 3.29
CA LEU A 210 10.95 -3.14 2.84
C LEU A 210 12.29 -3.82 2.56
N LYS A 211 12.54 -4.95 3.22
CA LYS A 211 13.74 -5.77 3.04
C LYS A 211 13.34 -7.14 2.56
N ARG A 212 13.94 -7.61 1.46
CA ARG A 212 13.69 -8.97 0.95
C ARG A 212 13.96 -9.99 2.06
N SER A 213 12.96 -10.84 2.34
CA SER A 213 13.08 -11.94 3.28
C SER A 213 14.14 -12.96 2.80
N LYS A 214 14.80 -13.64 3.73
CA LYS A 214 15.87 -14.59 3.41
C LYS A 214 15.32 -15.93 2.94
#